data_b1283a9b253a508a09cac6ab1ab1d8bd
#
_entry.id   b1283a9b253a508a09cac6ab1ab1d8bd
#
_cell.length_a   1.000
_cell.length_b   1.000
_cell.length_c   1.000
_cell.angle_alpha   90.00
_cell.angle_beta   90.00
_cell.angle_gamma   90.00
#
_symmetry.space_group_name_H-M   'P 1'
#
loop_
_entity.id
_entity.type
_entity.pdbx_description
1 polymer ?
#
loop_
_entity_poly.entity_id
_entity_poly.type
_entity_poly.pdbx_seq_one_letter_code
_entity_poly.pdbx_strand_id
1 'polypeptide(L)'
;MTRDTFGGLNLGFPGQYYDAESGLWHNGYREYDASLGRYLQSDPIGLAGGVNTYAYTFGNPVNLIDPLGLETGAAYRAIYLADGGIRQNTGRAPDFIQLSASLYVFGGSITLSRSGNIFTSGGIGRAYPNPVRGLGVSLNAGNLMSYCPNAKEQGAKTDKFLTGLGYSATAHDVIGGGVAYSPGSGGAVLYGLGAGVEVSPGSVGTQTPWSLPGW
;
A
#
# COMPACT_ATOMS: atom_id res chain seq x y z
N MET A 1 -1.73 10.25 31.43
CA MET A 1 -2.10 8.85 31.13
C MET A 1 -2.25 8.14 32.46
N THR A 2 -3.41 7.56 32.74
CA THR A 2 -3.65 6.75 33.92
C THR A 2 -2.87 5.45 33.79
N ARG A 3 -2.04 5.14 34.80
CA ARG A 3 -1.41 3.84 34.96
C ARG A 3 -2.48 2.76 34.76
N ASP A 4 -2.20 1.79 33.89
CA ASP A 4 -3.10 0.68 33.77
C ASP A 4 -3.13 -0.11 35.09
N THR A 5 -4.32 -0.49 35.50
CA THR A 5 -4.56 -1.28 36.71
C THR A 5 -4.40 -2.79 36.45
N PHE A 6 -3.94 -3.18 35.25
CA PHE A 6 -3.78 -4.58 34.81
C PHE A 6 -2.36 -5.14 35.05
N GLY A 7 -1.66 -4.64 36.07
CA GLY A 7 -0.47 -5.33 36.57
C GLY A 7 0.76 -5.28 35.66
N GLY A 8 0.95 -4.17 34.93
CA GLY A 8 2.21 -3.93 34.23
C GLY A 8 2.24 -4.27 32.76
N LEU A 9 1.12 -4.16 32.07
CA LEU A 9 1.11 -4.24 30.60
C LEU A 9 1.70 -2.92 30.04
N ASN A 10 2.99 -2.95 29.71
CA ASN A 10 3.72 -1.80 29.18
C ASN A 10 3.54 -1.62 27.66
N LEU A 11 2.31 -1.73 27.16
CA LEU A 11 1.98 -1.55 25.76
C LEU A 11 1.30 -0.19 25.54
N GLY A 12 1.80 0.58 24.57
CA GLY A 12 1.26 1.87 24.16
C GLY A 12 0.50 1.79 22.82
N PHE A 13 0.81 2.70 21.92
CA PHE A 13 0.34 2.59 20.55
C PHE A 13 0.95 1.34 19.86
N PRO A 14 0.37 0.85 18.75
CA PRO A 14 0.91 -0.31 18.06
C PRO A 14 2.41 -0.18 17.75
N GLY A 15 3.18 -1.17 18.22
CA GLY A 15 4.65 -1.18 18.15
C GLY A 15 5.36 -0.59 19.35
N GLN A 16 4.64 0.04 20.29
CA GLN A 16 5.22 0.71 21.45
C GLN A 16 5.28 -0.19 22.68
N TYR A 17 6.42 -0.15 23.34
CA TYR A 17 6.66 -0.75 24.65
C TYR A 17 7.19 0.31 25.61
N TYR A 18 6.58 0.43 26.78
CA TYR A 18 7.02 1.41 27.80
C TYR A 18 8.26 0.94 28.52
N ASP A 19 9.29 1.75 28.50
CA ASP A 19 10.49 1.59 29.30
C ASP A 19 10.37 2.44 30.57
N ALA A 20 10.25 1.76 31.70
CA ALA A 20 10.08 2.42 33.00
C ALA A 20 11.36 3.11 33.50
N GLU A 21 12.54 2.72 33.00
CA GLU A 21 13.82 3.29 33.39
C GLU A 21 14.03 4.66 32.73
N SER A 22 13.74 4.77 31.44
CA SER A 22 13.86 6.03 30.70
C SER A 22 12.60 6.90 30.77
N GLY A 23 11.45 6.30 31.07
CA GLY A 23 10.14 6.97 31.01
C GLY A 23 9.63 7.19 29.58
N LEU A 24 10.25 6.55 28.60
CA LEU A 24 9.93 6.67 27.19
C LEU A 24 9.20 5.43 26.65
N TRP A 25 8.66 5.55 25.45
CA TRP A 25 8.06 4.45 24.74
C TRP A 25 8.99 4.01 23.60
N HIS A 26 9.62 2.86 23.78
CA HIS A 26 10.39 2.23 22.70
C HIS A 26 9.47 1.85 21.55
N ASN A 27 9.77 2.33 20.35
CA ASN A 27 8.96 2.11 19.15
C ASN A 27 9.85 1.74 17.97
N GLY A 28 10.28 0.48 17.94
CA GLY A 28 11.15 -0.04 16.90
C GLY A 28 12.50 0.69 16.80
N TYR A 29 12.64 1.55 15.82
CA TYR A 29 13.88 2.29 15.57
C TYR A 29 13.99 3.62 16.32
N ARG A 30 12.94 4.06 17.01
CA ARG A 30 12.90 5.37 17.70
C ARG A 30 12.26 5.27 19.07
N GLU A 31 12.58 6.26 19.92
CA GLU A 31 11.95 6.44 21.22
C GLU A 31 10.90 7.54 21.13
N TYR A 32 9.68 7.24 21.55
CA TYR A 32 8.57 8.18 21.57
C TYR A 32 8.38 8.77 22.97
N ASP A 33 8.36 10.08 23.04
CA ASP A 33 8.04 10.84 24.25
C ASP A 33 6.57 11.25 24.24
N ALA A 34 5.78 10.62 25.11
CA ALA A 34 4.36 10.91 25.21
C ALA A 34 4.07 12.31 25.80
N SER A 35 5.03 12.92 26.52
CA SER A 35 4.88 14.26 27.06
C SER A 35 5.02 15.34 25.99
N LEU A 36 5.83 15.07 24.97
CA LEU A 36 6.08 15.93 23.84
C LEU A 36 5.24 15.55 22.60
N GLY A 37 4.63 14.37 22.60
CA GLY A 37 3.85 13.85 21.48
C GLY A 37 4.67 13.57 20.21
N ARG A 38 5.97 13.27 20.34
CA ARG A 38 6.88 13.09 19.22
C ARG A 38 8.02 12.11 19.53
N TYR A 39 8.74 11.71 18.51
CA TYR A 39 10.00 11.00 18.66
C TYR A 39 11.14 11.91 19.18
N LEU A 40 12.09 11.32 19.91
CA LEU A 40 13.30 12.01 20.33
C LEU A 40 14.39 12.00 19.26
N GLN A 41 14.41 10.95 18.42
CA GLN A 41 15.36 10.82 17.31
C GLN A 41 14.70 11.27 16.00
N SER A 42 15.53 11.85 15.14
CA SER A 42 15.17 12.07 13.74
C SER A 42 14.92 10.74 13.04
N ASP A 43 14.00 10.72 12.11
CA ASP A 43 13.69 9.53 11.33
C ASP A 43 14.93 8.98 10.61
N PRO A 44 15.30 7.70 10.77
CA PRO A 44 16.43 7.10 10.08
C PRO A 44 16.28 7.11 8.55
N ILE A 45 15.03 7.10 8.03
CA ILE A 45 14.76 7.20 6.59
C ILE A 45 14.64 8.66 6.12
N GLY A 46 14.88 9.63 7.00
CA GLY A 46 14.88 11.05 6.70
C GLY A 46 13.54 11.56 6.21
N LEU A 47 13.55 12.40 5.17
CA LEU A 47 12.33 13.01 4.61
C LEU A 47 11.39 12.01 3.94
N ALA A 48 11.81 10.76 3.71
CA ALA A 48 10.94 9.72 3.19
C ALA A 48 9.83 9.35 4.18
N GLY A 49 10.10 9.46 5.51
CA GLY A 49 9.09 9.29 6.56
C GLY A 49 8.19 10.50 6.79
N GLY A 50 8.46 11.62 6.14
CA GLY A 50 7.68 12.86 6.26
C GLY A 50 8.56 14.11 6.42
N VAL A 51 7.96 15.28 6.17
CA VAL A 51 8.68 16.57 6.25
C VAL A 51 9.18 16.86 7.67
N ASN A 52 8.43 16.49 8.69
CA ASN A 52 8.84 16.56 10.07
C ASN A 52 9.37 15.21 10.53
N THR A 53 10.70 15.04 10.51
CA THR A 53 11.38 13.78 10.83
C THR A 53 11.25 13.34 12.30
N TYR A 54 10.65 14.16 13.17
CA TYR A 54 10.38 13.85 14.57
C TYR A 54 8.90 13.55 14.86
N ALA A 55 8.02 13.76 13.87
CA ALA A 55 6.60 13.57 14.10
C ALA A 55 6.25 12.10 14.29
N TYR A 56 5.37 11.81 15.24
CA TYR A 56 4.64 10.55 15.31
C TYR A 56 3.34 10.69 14.51
N THR A 57 3.15 9.83 13.52
CA THR A 57 1.89 9.70 12.73
C THR A 57 1.34 11.04 12.20
N PHE A 58 2.21 11.96 11.74
CA PHE A 58 1.85 13.31 11.27
C PHE A 58 0.99 14.10 12.27
N GLY A 59 1.08 13.80 13.58
CA GLY A 59 0.24 14.39 14.63
C GLY A 59 -1.18 13.83 14.69
N ASN A 60 -1.48 12.72 14.03
CA ASN A 60 -2.81 12.08 14.03
C ASN A 60 -2.76 10.62 14.56
N PRO A 61 -2.43 10.39 15.83
CA PRO A 61 -2.28 9.05 16.41
C PRO A 61 -3.62 8.31 16.60
N VAL A 62 -4.74 8.97 16.37
CA VAL A 62 -6.09 8.36 16.45
C VAL A 62 -6.38 7.51 15.21
N ASN A 63 -5.90 7.94 14.03
CA ASN A 63 -6.20 7.29 12.76
C ASN A 63 -4.99 6.62 12.11
N LEU A 64 -3.80 6.87 12.61
CA LEU A 64 -2.55 6.42 12.03
C LEU A 64 -1.68 5.73 13.08
N ILE A 65 -0.90 4.77 12.64
CA ILE A 65 0.06 4.04 13.48
C ILE A 65 1.42 4.01 12.80
N ASP A 66 2.47 3.91 13.59
CA ASP A 66 3.86 3.73 13.14
C ASP A 66 4.54 2.63 13.96
N PRO A 67 4.31 1.34 13.64
CA PRO A 67 4.78 0.24 14.48
C PRO A 67 6.28 0.02 14.50
N LEU A 68 6.99 0.53 13.50
CA LEU A 68 8.44 0.38 13.38
C LEU A 68 9.20 1.64 13.78
N GLY A 69 8.51 2.76 13.96
CA GLY A 69 9.16 4.03 14.18
C GLY A 69 9.96 4.50 12.96
N LEU A 70 9.49 4.23 11.73
CA LEU A 70 10.13 4.62 10.48
C LEU A 70 9.19 5.31 9.53
N GLU A 71 7.94 4.90 9.48
CA GLU A 71 6.96 5.43 8.54
C GLU A 71 5.65 5.73 9.20
N THR A 72 5.20 6.95 9.06
CA THR A 72 3.81 7.28 9.24
C THR A 72 3.08 7.03 7.93
N GLY A 73 2.52 5.93 7.87
CA GLY A 73 1.42 5.45 7.15
C GLY A 73 0.80 6.05 5.93
N ALA A 74 1.45 6.57 4.87
CA ALA A 74 0.81 6.42 3.56
C ALA A 74 0.95 4.97 3.07
N ALA A 75 2.10 4.33 3.21
CA ALA A 75 2.25 2.90 2.96
C ALA A 75 1.52 2.06 4.01
N TYR A 76 1.60 2.41 5.30
CA TYR A 76 0.86 1.71 6.35
C TYR A 76 -0.64 1.96 6.29
N ARG A 77 -1.08 3.16 5.90
CA ARG A 77 -2.50 3.43 5.64
C ARG A 77 -2.98 2.69 4.40
N ALA A 78 -2.16 2.55 3.38
CA ALA A 78 -2.47 1.68 2.24
C ALA A 78 -2.52 0.21 2.68
N ILE A 79 -1.60 -0.25 3.52
CA ILE A 79 -1.60 -1.61 4.10
C ILE A 79 -2.74 -1.77 5.10
N TYR A 80 -3.03 -0.77 5.96
CA TYR A 80 -4.10 -0.86 6.97
C TYR A 80 -5.49 -0.66 6.37
N LEU A 81 -5.64 0.18 5.35
CA LEU A 81 -6.85 0.22 4.53
C LEU A 81 -6.96 -1.04 3.67
N ALA A 82 -5.81 -1.59 3.24
CA ALA A 82 -5.74 -2.89 2.61
C ALA A 82 -6.03 -4.01 3.60
N ASP A 83 -5.58 -3.95 4.87
CA ASP A 83 -5.86 -4.95 5.90
C ASP A 83 -7.33 -4.82 6.42
N GLY A 84 -7.89 -3.63 6.49
CA GLY A 84 -9.34 -3.44 6.67
C GLY A 84 -10.13 -3.95 5.46
N GLY A 85 -9.62 -3.77 4.25
CA GLY A 85 -10.09 -4.38 3.02
C GLY A 85 -9.74 -5.87 2.92
N ILE A 86 -8.56 -6.29 3.40
CA ILE A 86 -8.11 -7.68 3.45
C ILE A 86 -8.89 -8.47 4.51
N ARG A 87 -9.20 -7.91 5.69
CA ARG A 87 -10.06 -8.58 6.69
C ARG A 87 -11.49 -8.78 6.22
N GLN A 88 -12.03 -7.88 5.43
CA GLN A 88 -13.31 -8.11 4.75
C GLN A 88 -13.16 -9.10 3.59
N ASN A 89 -11.94 -9.37 3.14
CA ASN A 89 -11.64 -10.15 1.95
C ASN A 89 -10.89 -11.46 2.24
N THR A 90 -10.67 -11.82 3.51
CA THR A 90 -10.07 -13.10 3.90
C THR A 90 -10.97 -14.25 3.45
N GLY A 91 -10.57 -14.89 2.37
CA GLY A 91 -11.31 -15.95 1.68
C GLY A 91 -11.80 -15.60 0.28
N ARG A 92 -11.63 -14.34 -0.17
CA ARG A 92 -11.98 -13.94 -1.53
C ARG A 92 -10.75 -13.99 -2.44
N ALA A 93 -10.88 -14.67 -3.56
CA ALA A 93 -9.87 -14.62 -4.62
C ALA A 93 -9.73 -13.17 -5.16
N PRO A 94 -8.55 -12.77 -5.62
CA PRO A 94 -8.34 -11.44 -6.20
C PRO A 94 -9.23 -11.22 -7.42
N ASP A 95 -9.61 -9.97 -7.67
CA ASP A 95 -10.39 -9.59 -8.85
C ASP A 95 -9.53 -9.58 -10.10
N PHE A 96 -8.23 -9.34 -9.95
CA PHE A 96 -7.25 -9.40 -11.03
C PHE A 96 -5.83 -9.66 -10.51
N ILE A 97 -4.96 -10.15 -11.40
CA ILE A 97 -3.52 -10.31 -11.15
C ILE A 97 -2.79 -9.48 -12.20
N GLN A 98 -1.82 -8.68 -11.76
CA GLN A 98 -1.08 -7.76 -12.59
C GLN A 98 0.42 -7.98 -12.46
N LEU A 99 1.08 -8.20 -13.58
CA LEU A 99 2.53 -8.11 -13.71
C LEU A 99 2.87 -6.75 -14.30
N SER A 100 3.63 -5.93 -13.59
CA SER A 100 4.09 -4.65 -14.07
C SER A 100 5.61 -4.59 -14.16
N ALA A 101 6.08 -3.83 -15.12
CA ALA A 101 7.49 -3.51 -15.29
C ALA A 101 7.63 -2.04 -15.68
N SER A 102 8.60 -1.38 -15.07
CA SER A 102 8.91 0.01 -15.38
C SER A 102 10.41 0.19 -15.61
N LEU A 103 10.74 1.01 -16.58
CA LEU A 103 12.11 1.37 -16.92
C LEU A 103 12.18 2.90 -17.03
N TYR A 104 12.87 3.55 -16.08
CA TYR A 104 13.00 5.00 -15.96
C TYR A 104 11.64 5.71 -15.88
N VAL A 105 11.15 6.22 -17.02
CA VAL A 105 9.89 6.99 -17.12
C VAL A 105 8.81 6.25 -17.90
N PHE A 106 9.11 5.05 -18.40
CA PHE A 106 8.15 4.23 -19.14
C PHE A 106 7.79 3.01 -18.33
N GLY A 107 6.52 2.70 -18.27
CA GLY A 107 6.04 1.51 -17.60
C GLY A 107 4.93 0.85 -18.39
N GLY A 108 4.80 -0.45 -18.17
CA GLY A 108 3.71 -1.23 -18.74
C GLY A 108 3.30 -2.37 -17.82
N SER A 109 2.10 -2.85 -18.00
CA SER A 109 1.63 -4.02 -17.27
C SER A 109 0.81 -4.96 -18.16
N ILE A 110 0.81 -6.21 -17.75
CA ILE A 110 -0.11 -7.24 -18.25
C ILE A 110 -0.97 -7.63 -17.05
N THR A 111 -2.29 -7.56 -17.24
CA THR A 111 -3.26 -7.82 -16.18
C THR A 111 -4.24 -8.88 -16.63
N LEU A 112 -4.39 -9.92 -15.81
CA LEU A 112 -5.40 -10.97 -15.99
C LEU A 112 -6.55 -10.68 -15.03
N SER A 113 -7.75 -10.46 -15.55
CA SER A 113 -8.94 -10.28 -14.74
C SER A 113 -9.56 -11.61 -14.31
N ARG A 114 -10.39 -11.58 -13.28
CA ARG A 114 -11.14 -12.73 -12.79
C ARG A 114 -12.07 -13.35 -13.85
N SER A 115 -12.55 -12.55 -14.80
CA SER A 115 -13.34 -13.01 -15.94
C SER A 115 -12.51 -13.76 -17.00
N GLY A 116 -11.18 -13.82 -16.84
CA GLY A 116 -10.26 -14.46 -17.77
C GLY A 116 -9.75 -13.52 -18.87
N ASN A 117 -10.20 -12.27 -18.91
CA ASN A 117 -9.75 -11.30 -19.92
C ASN A 117 -8.34 -10.78 -19.58
N ILE A 118 -7.54 -10.62 -20.62
CA ILE A 118 -6.18 -10.10 -20.52
C ILE A 118 -6.17 -8.65 -20.98
N PHE A 119 -5.59 -7.79 -20.16
CA PHE A 119 -5.41 -6.37 -20.41
C PHE A 119 -3.94 -6.05 -20.49
N THR A 120 -3.58 -5.16 -21.39
CA THR A 120 -2.24 -4.54 -21.40
C THR A 120 -2.39 -3.06 -21.15
N SER A 121 -1.49 -2.51 -20.35
CA SER A 121 -1.42 -1.08 -20.16
C SER A 121 -0.01 -0.57 -20.40
N GLY A 122 0.08 0.65 -20.90
CA GLY A 122 1.32 1.36 -21.07
C GLY A 122 1.12 2.83 -20.74
N GLY A 123 2.13 3.45 -20.21
CA GLY A 123 2.05 4.85 -19.83
C GLY A 123 3.38 5.41 -19.36
N ILE A 124 3.34 6.68 -18.99
CA ILE A 124 4.46 7.33 -18.32
C ILE A 124 4.36 6.96 -16.84
N GLY A 125 5.31 6.16 -16.37
CA GLY A 125 5.43 5.79 -14.96
C GLY A 125 6.79 6.21 -14.43
N ARG A 126 6.87 6.55 -13.16
CA ARG A 126 8.15 6.86 -12.52
C ARG A 126 8.43 5.78 -11.48
N ALA A 127 9.41 4.92 -11.79
CA ALA A 127 10.03 4.10 -10.76
C ALA A 127 10.90 4.99 -9.88
N TYR A 128 10.65 5.02 -8.58
CA TYR A 128 11.43 5.75 -7.59
C TYR A 128 11.95 4.81 -6.52
N PRO A 129 13.06 5.10 -5.90
CA PRO A 129 14.36 5.36 -6.48
C PRO A 129 15.32 4.26 -6.11
N ASN A 130 15.60 3.38 -6.99
CA ASN A 130 16.95 2.83 -6.90
C ASN A 130 17.80 3.67 -7.86
N PRO A 131 18.68 4.56 -7.38
CA PRO A 131 19.45 5.45 -8.23
C PRO A 131 20.38 4.71 -9.20
N VAL A 132 20.46 3.39 -9.06
CA VAL A 132 21.43 2.57 -9.82
C VAL A 132 20.82 1.92 -11.06
N ARG A 133 19.49 1.70 -11.16
CA ARG A 133 18.97 0.89 -12.28
C ARG A 133 17.68 1.35 -12.94
N GLY A 134 16.88 2.23 -12.36
CA GLY A 134 15.63 2.71 -12.99
C GLY A 134 14.66 1.61 -13.44
N LEU A 135 14.80 0.39 -12.89
CA LEU A 135 13.99 -0.77 -13.21
C LEU A 135 13.13 -1.13 -12.01
N GLY A 136 11.83 -1.17 -12.21
CA GLY A 136 10.87 -1.72 -11.26
C GLY A 136 10.16 -2.93 -11.88
N VAL A 137 9.96 -3.97 -11.09
CA VAL A 137 9.15 -5.13 -11.48
C VAL A 137 8.29 -5.51 -10.28
N SER A 138 7.00 -5.71 -10.52
CA SER A 138 6.11 -6.18 -9.46
C SER A 138 5.04 -7.13 -9.99
N LEU A 139 4.67 -8.11 -9.18
CA LEU A 139 3.54 -9.00 -9.39
C LEU A 139 2.51 -8.70 -8.28
N ASN A 140 1.38 -8.18 -8.66
CA ASN A 140 0.36 -7.73 -7.74
C ASN A 140 -0.95 -8.49 -7.96
N ALA A 141 -1.62 -8.81 -6.86
CA ALA A 141 -3.03 -9.15 -6.85
C ALA A 141 -3.83 -7.89 -6.50
N GLY A 142 -4.96 -7.67 -7.15
CA GLY A 142 -5.78 -6.48 -6.95
C GLY A 142 -7.22 -6.82 -6.60
N ASN A 143 -7.79 -6.04 -5.67
CA ASN A 143 -9.19 -6.12 -5.32
C ASN A 143 -9.84 -4.75 -5.45
N LEU A 144 -10.98 -4.69 -6.13
CA LEU A 144 -11.79 -3.48 -6.21
C LEU A 144 -12.34 -3.11 -4.83
N MET A 145 -12.30 -1.83 -4.48
CA MET A 145 -12.89 -1.31 -3.25
C MET A 145 -14.42 -1.46 -3.23
N SER A 146 -15.05 -1.47 -4.42
CA SER A 146 -16.49 -1.69 -4.58
C SER A 146 -16.77 -3.16 -4.88
N TYR A 147 -17.28 -3.89 -3.90
CA TYR A 147 -17.60 -5.31 -4.03
C TYR A 147 -19.04 -5.57 -4.48
N CYS A 148 -19.22 -6.52 -5.39
CA CYS A 148 -20.50 -7.11 -5.75
C CYS A 148 -20.53 -8.61 -5.40
N PRO A 149 -21.55 -9.11 -4.70
CA PRO A 149 -21.66 -10.54 -4.36
C PRO A 149 -21.77 -11.45 -5.59
N ASN A 150 -22.27 -10.92 -6.69
CA ASN A 150 -22.41 -11.66 -7.95
C ASN A 150 -21.07 -11.69 -8.71
N ALA A 151 -20.50 -12.87 -8.87
CA ALA A 151 -19.18 -13.06 -9.49
C ALA A 151 -19.13 -12.54 -10.95
N LYS A 152 -20.20 -12.71 -11.73
CA LYS A 152 -20.28 -12.22 -13.11
C LYS A 152 -20.29 -10.69 -13.18
N GLU A 153 -21.04 -10.06 -12.29
CA GLU A 153 -21.11 -8.60 -12.19
C GLU A 153 -19.79 -8.01 -11.67
N GLN A 154 -19.15 -8.68 -10.72
CA GLN A 154 -17.82 -8.31 -10.23
C GLN A 154 -16.77 -8.40 -11.34
N GLY A 155 -16.81 -9.47 -12.17
CA GLY A 155 -15.95 -9.60 -13.34
C GLY A 155 -16.13 -8.45 -14.33
N ALA A 156 -17.37 -8.12 -14.68
CA ALA A 156 -17.67 -7.00 -15.59
C ALA A 156 -17.21 -5.63 -15.03
N LYS A 157 -17.32 -5.42 -13.70
CA LYS A 157 -16.78 -4.23 -13.03
C LYS A 157 -15.27 -4.19 -13.09
N THR A 158 -14.62 -5.33 -12.88
CA THR A 158 -13.15 -5.44 -12.96
C THR A 158 -12.66 -5.13 -14.37
N ASP A 159 -13.29 -5.70 -15.38
CA ASP A 159 -12.95 -5.44 -16.78
C ASP A 159 -13.11 -3.95 -17.14
N LYS A 160 -14.20 -3.33 -16.69
CA LYS A 160 -14.41 -1.89 -16.85
C LYS A 160 -13.34 -1.06 -16.13
N PHE A 161 -12.94 -1.47 -14.93
CA PHE A 161 -11.87 -0.80 -14.14
C PHE A 161 -10.52 -0.88 -14.86
N LEU A 162 -10.20 -2.02 -15.49
CA LEU A 162 -8.94 -2.25 -16.19
C LEU A 162 -8.88 -1.62 -17.58
N THR A 163 -10.03 -1.16 -18.11
CA THR A 163 -10.12 -0.52 -19.43
C THR A 163 -10.07 1.00 -19.30
N GLY A 164 -9.29 1.65 -20.16
CA GLY A 164 -9.20 3.10 -20.23
C GLY A 164 -8.10 3.69 -19.36
N LEU A 165 -8.30 4.94 -18.94
CA LEU A 165 -7.31 5.69 -18.16
C LEU A 165 -7.27 5.21 -16.71
N GLY A 166 -6.08 4.87 -16.23
CA GLY A 166 -5.83 4.46 -14.85
C GLY A 166 -4.64 5.18 -14.23
N TYR A 167 -4.67 5.29 -12.91
CA TYR A 167 -3.61 5.84 -12.07
C TYR A 167 -3.25 4.79 -11.03
N SER A 168 -1.97 4.63 -10.71
CA SER A 168 -1.54 3.72 -9.65
C SER A 168 -0.32 4.22 -8.92
N ALA A 169 -0.21 3.81 -7.66
CA ALA A 169 0.98 3.99 -6.85
C ALA A 169 1.21 2.72 -6.04
N THR A 170 2.37 2.11 -6.20
CA THR A 170 2.78 0.89 -5.48
C THR A 170 4.16 1.05 -4.89
N ALA A 171 4.40 0.41 -3.76
CA ALA A 171 5.70 0.36 -3.11
C ALA A 171 5.98 -1.08 -2.65
N HIS A 172 7.16 -1.59 -3.00
CA HIS A 172 7.59 -2.94 -2.68
C HIS A 172 9.04 -2.95 -2.21
N ASP A 173 9.26 -3.67 -1.12
CA ASP A 173 10.58 -4.11 -0.66
C ASP A 173 10.45 -5.62 -0.38
N VAL A 174 10.47 -6.42 -1.47
CA VAL A 174 10.13 -7.84 -1.54
C VAL A 174 8.61 -8.06 -1.47
N ILE A 175 7.95 -7.69 -0.39
CA ILE A 175 6.49 -7.67 -0.22
C ILE A 175 6.04 -6.22 -0.16
N GLY A 176 4.92 -5.92 -0.76
CA GLY A 176 4.38 -4.58 -0.74
C GLY A 176 2.99 -4.49 -1.35
N GLY A 177 2.60 -3.28 -1.66
CA GLY A 177 1.31 -3.04 -2.27
C GLY A 177 1.09 -1.58 -2.62
N GLY A 178 -0.14 -1.26 -2.93
CA GLY A 178 -0.49 0.10 -3.31
C GLY A 178 -1.96 0.26 -3.61
N VAL A 179 -2.25 1.31 -4.33
CA VAL A 179 -3.61 1.64 -4.76
C VAL A 179 -3.63 1.97 -6.25
N ALA A 180 -4.75 1.64 -6.87
CA ALA A 180 -5.04 2.06 -8.23
C ALA A 180 -6.41 2.75 -8.28
N TYR A 181 -6.56 3.65 -9.22
CA TYR A 181 -7.79 4.40 -9.44
C TYR A 181 -8.09 4.51 -10.92
N SER A 182 -9.32 4.27 -11.30
CA SER A 182 -9.82 4.47 -12.68
C SER A 182 -11.04 5.40 -12.65
N PRO A 183 -11.00 6.54 -13.37
CA PRO A 183 -12.10 7.48 -13.42
C PRO A 183 -13.41 6.82 -13.88
N GLY A 184 -14.48 7.00 -13.09
CA GLY A 184 -15.78 6.40 -13.38
C GLY A 184 -15.91 4.91 -13.05
N SER A 185 -14.85 4.27 -12.56
CA SER A 185 -14.86 2.85 -12.15
C SER A 185 -14.43 2.64 -10.70
N GLY A 186 -13.83 3.66 -10.07
CA GLY A 186 -13.48 3.64 -8.65
C GLY A 186 -12.03 3.28 -8.37
N GLY A 187 -11.78 2.73 -7.18
CA GLY A 187 -10.44 2.36 -6.69
C GLY A 187 -10.26 0.87 -6.53
N ALA A 188 -8.99 0.46 -6.49
CA ALA A 188 -8.56 -0.89 -6.14
C ALA A 188 -7.37 -0.84 -5.19
N VAL A 189 -7.25 -1.87 -4.36
CA VAL A 189 -6.07 -2.13 -3.54
C VAL A 189 -5.24 -3.19 -4.20
N LEU A 190 -3.94 -2.95 -4.26
CA LEU A 190 -2.93 -3.83 -4.81
C LEU A 190 -2.05 -4.39 -3.68
N TYR A 191 -1.69 -5.67 -3.76
CA TYR A 191 -0.77 -6.32 -2.83
C TYR A 191 0.01 -7.40 -3.56
N GLY A 192 1.28 -7.54 -3.26
CA GLY A 192 2.09 -8.52 -3.99
C GLY A 192 3.57 -8.48 -3.68
N LEU A 193 4.34 -8.95 -4.63
CA LEU A 193 5.79 -9.04 -4.57
C LEU A 193 6.41 -8.12 -5.60
N GLY A 194 7.53 -7.49 -5.25
CA GLY A 194 8.23 -6.64 -6.19
C GLY A 194 9.41 -5.91 -5.57
N ALA A 195 9.97 -5.00 -6.32
CA ALA A 195 11.05 -4.13 -5.87
C ALA A 195 10.86 -2.71 -6.41
N GLY A 196 10.99 -1.74 -5.51
CA GLY A 196 10.90 -0.31 -5.82
C GLY A 196 9.55 0.31 -5.59
N VAL A 197 9.47 1.61 -5.83
CA VAL A 197 8.24 2.39 -5.79
C VAL A 197 7.88 2.74 -7.23
N GLU A 198 6.66 2.44 -7.62
CA GLU A 198 6.15 2.74 -8.95
C GLU A 198 4.93 3.67 -8.82
N VAL A 199 4.99 4.79 -9.50
CA VAL A 199 3.86 5.72 -9.61
C VAL A 199 3.54 5.90 -11.08
N SER A 200 2.33 5.53 -11.47
CA SER A 200 1.80 5.76 -12.81
C SER A 200 0.77 6.90 -12.75
N PRO A 201 1.15 8.11 -13.19
CA PRO A 201 0.24 9.25 -13.21
C PRO A 201 -0.78 9.20 -14.34
N GLY A 202 -0.74 8.15 -15.16
CA GLY A 202 -1.70 7.87 -16.21
C GLY A 202 -1.22 6.74 -17.09
N SER A 203 -1.95 5.64 -17.08
CA SER A 203 -1.78 4.51 -18.00
C SER A 203 -3.09 4.25 -18.71
N VAL A 204 -3.01 3.78 -19.95
CA VAL A 204 -4.20 3.41 -20.73
C VAL A 204 -4.23 1.89 -20.81
N GLY A 205 -5.27 1.31 -20.21
CA GLY A 205 -5.53 -0.11 -20.28
C GLY A 205 -6.38 -0.47 -21.51
N THR A 206 -5.95 -1.47 -22.25
CA THR A 206 -6.66 -2.01 -23.40
C THR A 206 -6.84 -3.51 -23.26
N GLN A 207 -8.05 -3.99 -23.51
CA GLN A 207 -8.32 -5.42 -23.54
C GLN A 207 -7.70 -6.03 -24.80
N THR A 208 -7.00 -7.15 -24.59
CA THR A 208 -6.46 -7.93 -25.71
C THR A 208 -7.54 -8.88 -26.25
N PRO A 209 -7.38 -9.43 -27.48
CA PRO A 209 -8.30 -10.45 -28.02
C PRO A 209 -8.13 -11.82 -27.32
N TRP A 210 -7.14 -11.98 -26.46
CA TRP A 210 -6.83 -13.21 -25.74
C TRP A 210 -7.57 -13.27 -24.41
N SER A 211 -8.11 -14.44 -24.10
CA SER A 211 -8.70 -14.72 -22.78
C SER A 211 -8.33 -16.12 -22.31
N LEU A 212 -8.30 -16.28 -20.99
CA LEU A 212 -8.12 -17.56 -20.30
C LEU A 212 -9.44 -17.94 -19.61
N PRO A 213 -9.62 -19.21 -19.16
CA PRO A 213 -10.72 -19.52 -18.26
C PRO A 213 -10.67 -18.64 -17.02
N GLY A 214 -11.82 -18.06 -16.64
CA GLY A 214 -11.94 -17.28 -15.40
C GLY A 214 -11.86 -18.18 -14.15
N TRP A 215 -11.58 -17.60 -12.96
CA TRP A 215 -11.54 -18.29 -11.65
C TRP A 215 -12.58 -17.76 -10.66
#